data_13c162063716d0d9a5f3b799c06a1dd8
#
_entry.id   13c162063716d0d9a5f3b799c06a1dd8
#
_cell.length_a   1.000
_cell.length_b   1.000
_cell.length_c   1.000
_cell.angle_alpha   90.00
_cell.angle_beta   90.00
_cell.angle_gamma   90.00
#
_symmetry.space_group_name_H-M   'P 1'
#
loop_
_entity.id
_entity.type
_entity.pdbx_description
1 polymer ?
#
loop_
_entity_poly.entity_id
_entity_poly.type
_entity_poly.pdbx_seq_one_letter_code
_entity_poly.pdbx_strand_id
1 'polypeptide(L)'
;MGILRTISFQQLLPAGATLAPVIISTDKTQLTQFCGNKSAYPVYLTLGNIPRAIRRKPSEHACILLGYLPVSKVGKEDLTKRERKARSQRLFHMSMQIILRPLIRTGLEGMDVTSGDGTVRRVYPVLAAYVADYPEQCLVSCSKYGTCPKCCCPSDKLQDPSASEDRTSSGTERIISDAWEEDRTPSAAESLCMEQDVSGGVKRPFWSDLPFSDIHLSITPDVLHQLYQGVFKHLVSWCQDLLGAKELDKRLRCLPAAFGIRHFKHGISSLAQVSGKERKEMARVLLACLIGKIPKPAMLAFRSLLDFIYLAQYPTHDDATLQYLTDALNTFHKHKDVIIRLGIRDHLNIPKLHSLLHYVDSIRQFGATDNYNTEMFERLHIDFAKEAWRASNHRDEFPQMVRWISRREKIALYDMFQDQRHSEERQGEVTSEEEEESQDP
;
A
#
# COMPACT_ATOMS: atom_id res chain seq x y z
N MET A 1 -9.09 10.74 2.11
CA MET A 1 -9.94 9.55 1.85
C MET A 1 -11.03 9.97 0.88
N GLY A 2 -11.53 9.05 0.03
CA GLY A 2 -12.60 9.35 -0.92
C GLY A 2 -13.93 9.63 -0.21
N ILE A 3 -14.77 10.44 -0.84
CA ILE A 3 -16.06 10.90 -0.27
C ILE A 3 -16.97 9.72 0.05
N LEU A 4 -17.08 8.73 -0.84
CA LEU A 4 -17.99 7.59 -0.65
C LEU A 4 -17.68 6.77 0.61
N ARG A 5 -16.40 6.47 0.86
CA ARG A 5 -16.03 5.70 2.06
C ARG A 5 -16.19 6.51 3.35
N THR A 6 -15.98 7.82 3.29
CA THR A 6 -16.25 8.72 4.42
C THR A 6 -17.73 8.71 4.78
N ILE A 7 -18.62 8.82 3.79
CA ILE A 7 -20.08 8.80 3.98
C ILE A 7 -20.51 7.45 4.58
N SER A 8 -20.01 6.33 4.03
CA SER A 8 -20.36 4.99 4.54
C SER A 8 -20.00 4.83 6.02
N PHE A 9 -18.82 5.24 6.45
CA PHE A 9 -18.42 5.19 7.85
C PHE A 9 -19.25 6.15 8.72
N GLN A 10 -19.49 7.38 8.24
CA GLN A 10 -20.26 8.37 8.99
C GLN A 10 -21.69 7.92 9.29
N GLN A 11 -22.29 7.12 8.39
CA GLN A 11 -23.61 6.53 8.59
C GLN A 11 -23.66 5.46 9.68
N LEU A 12 -22.53 4.85 10.03
CA LEU A 12 -22.41 3.84 11.07
C LEU A 12 -22.13 4.44 12.46
N LEU A 13 -21.80 5.72 12.53
CA LEU A 13 -21.42 6.42 13.76
C LEU A 13 -22.57 7.20 14.34
N PRO A 14 -22.59 7.48 15.66
CA PRO A 14 -23.59 8.32 16.28
C PRO A 14 -23.67 9.73 15.64
N ALA A 15 -24.84 10.36 15.70
CA ALA A 15 -25.01 11.73 15.22
C ALA A 15 -24.05 12.68 15.93
N GLY A 16 -23.39 13.57 15.19
CA GLY A 16 -22.38 14.50 15.72
C GLY A 16 -21.00 13.91 15.98
N ALA A 17 -20.81 12.61 15.76
CA ALA A 17 -19.49 11.97 15.86
C ALA A 17 -18.52 12.45 14.77
N THR A 18 -17.26 12.56 15.11
CA THR A 18 -16.17 12.86 14.17
C THR A 18 -15.45 11.56 13.79
N LEU A 19 -15.42 11.25 12.51
CA LEU A 19 -14.66 10.10 11.99
C LEU A 19 -13.17 10.44 11.89
N ALA A 20 -12.31 9.59 12.44
CA ALA A 20 -10.87 9.57 12.20
C ALA A 20 -10.50 8.33 11.35
N PRO A 21 -10.43 8.45 10.01
CA PRO A 21 -10.07 7.33 9.17
C PRO A 21 -8.59 7.01 9.31
N VAL A 22 -8.30 5.88 9.94
CA VAL A 22 -6.94 5.38 10.17
C VAL A 22 -6.43 4.70 8.91
N ILE A 23 -5.24 5.09 8.48
CA ILE A 23 -4.48 4.45 7.39
C ILE A 23 -3.27 3.78 8.02
N ILE A 24 -3.16 2.47 7.87
CA ILE A 24 -2.01 1.67 8.33
C ILE A 24 -1.18 1.26 7.13
N SER A 25 0.14 1.24 7.32
CA SER A 25 1.07 0.62 6.37
C SER A 25 2.11 -0.21 7.10
N THR A 26 2.40 -1.38 6.56
CA THR A 26 3.51 -2.23 6.97
C THR A 26 4.34 -2.61 5.76
N ASP A 27 5.65 -2.55 5.92
CA ASP A 27 6.58 -3.06 4.91
C ASP A 27 7.92 -3.39 5.57
N LYS A 28 8.49 -4.53 5.18
CA LYS A 28 9.76 -5.00 5.72
C LYS A 28 10.94 -4.42 4.94
N THR A 29 11.80 -3.65 5.60
CA THR A 29 12.99 -3.05 4.99
C THR A 29 14.30 -3.65 5.49
N GLN A 30 15.31 -3.70 4.62
CA GLN A 30 16.66 -4.10 5.01
C GLN A 30 17.42 -2.93 5.64
N LEU A 31 18.08 -3.19 6.77
CA LEU A 31 18.93 -2.25 7.49
C LEU A 31 20.40 -2.32 7.03
N THR A 32 20.84 -3.50 6.60
CA THR A 32 22.20 -3.76 6.12
C THR A 32 22.18 -4.18 4.65
N GLN A 33 23.16 -3.69 3.85
CA GLN A 33 23.23 -3.99 2.42
C GLN A 33 24.14 -5.17 2.07
N PHE A 34 25.30 -5.32 2.74
CA PHE A 34 26.36 -6.25 2.33
C PHE A 34 26.65 -7.39 3.34
N CYS A 35 26.29 -7.23 4.59
CA CYS A 35 26.45 -8.26 5.61
C CYS A 35 25.41 -8.15 6.72
N GLY A 36 25.13 -9.30 7.37
CA GLY A 36 24.32 -9.36 8.59
C GLY A 36 22.82 -9.58 8.41
N ASN A 37 22.25 -9.50 7.22
CA ASN A 37 20.80 -9.73 6.94
C ASN A 37 19.84 -9.11 7.97
N LYS A 38 20.21 -7.96 8.56
CA LYS A 38 19.37 -7.24 9.51
C LYS A 38 18.26 -6.52 8.78
N SER A 39 17.07 -6.57 9.32
CA SER A 39 15.87 -5.92 8.76
C SER A 39 15.01 -5.34 9.87
N ALA A 40 14.25 -4.30 9.55
CA ALA A 40 13.18 -3.78 10.39
C ALA A 40 11.83 -4.01 9.70
N TYR A 41 10.77 -4.06 10.50
CA TYR A 41 9.42 -4.24 10.00
C TYR A 41 8.51 -3.23 10.70
N PRO A 42 8.56 -1.96 10.29
CA PRO A 42 7.81 -0.89 10.91
C PRO A 42 6.31 -0.98 10.59
N VAL A 43 5.50 -0.51 11.53
CA VAL A 43 4.06 -0.28 11.40
C VAL A 43 3.84 1.23 11.46
N TYR A 44 3.38 1.81 10.37
CA TYR A 44 3.08 3.24 10.27
C TYR A 44 1.59 3.51 10.38
N LEU A 45 1.24 4.64 10.97
CA LEU A 45 -0.11 5.17 11.02
C LEU A 45 -0.15 6.62 10.56
N THR A 46 -1.16 6.93 9.75
CA THR A 46 -1.56 8.31 9.43
C THR A 46 -3.07 8.42 9.40
N LEU A 47 -3.61 9.64 9.38
CA LEU A 47 -5.05 9.88 9.33
C LEU A 47 -5.49 10.37 7.95
N GLY A 48 -6.58 9.84 7.46
CA GLY A 48 -7.18 10.21 6.18
C GLY A 48 -7.78 11.63 6.15
N ASN A 49 -8.03 12.25 7.31
CA ASN A 49 -8.47 13.64 7.44
C ASN A 49 -7.36 14.64 7.09
N ILE A 50 -6.09 14.27 7.31
CA ILE A 50 -4.96 15.15 7.03
C ILE A 50 -4.82 15.32 5.51
N PRO A 51 -4.76 16.56 4.99
CA PRO A 51 -4.57 16.80 3.57
C PRO A 51 -3.33 16.08 3.00
N ARG A 52 -3.47 15.51 1.80
CA ARG A 52 -2.40 14.78 1.12
C ARG A 52 -1.09 15.59 1.03
N ALA A 53 -1.19 16.89 0.76
CA ALA A 53 -0.03 17.78 0.65
C ALA A 53 0.81 17.83 1.93
N ILE A 54 0.17 17.67 3.09
CA ILE A 54 0.82 17.59 4.41
C ILE A 54 1.34 16.16 4.64
N ARG A 55 0.49 15.13 4.48
CA ARG A 55 0.86 13.73 4.72
C ARG A 55 2.10 13.26 3.97
N ARG A 56 2.34 13.79 2.76
CA ARG A 56 3.48 13.43 1.90
C ARG A 56 4.81 14.03 2.31
N LYS A 57 4.80 14.99 3.22
CA LYS A 57 6.03 15.65 3.70
C LYS A 57 6.46 15.03 5.02
N PRO A 58 7.60 14.33 5.08
CA PRO A 58 8.11 13.77 6.33
C PRO A 58 8.32 14.81 7.42
N SER A 59 8.68 16.06 7.05
CA SER A 59 8.86 17.18 7.97
C SER A 59 7.59 17.63 8.70
N GLU A 60 6.42 17.31 8.17
CA GLU A 60 5.13 17.68 8.78
C GLU A 60 4.68 16.67 9.86
N HIS A 61 5.44 15.61 10.08
CA HIS A 61 5.18 14.58 11.10
C HIS A 61 3.75 13.99 11.07
N ALA A 62 3.09 14.05 9.92
CA ALA A 62 1.71 13.58 9.73
C ALA A 62 1.58 12.04 9.68
N CYS A 63 2.69 11.34 9.73
CA CYS A 63 2.76 9.89 9.81
C CYS A 63 3.67 9.48 10.97
N ILE A 64 3.19 8.58 11.82
CA ILE A 64 3.89 8.12 13.02
C ILE A 64 4.26 6.64 12.91
N LEU A 65 5.32 6.24 13.60
CA LEU A 65 5.69 4.86 13.81
C LEU A 65 4.97 4.32 15.05
N LEU A 66 4.11 3.32 14.89
CA LEU A 66 3.46 2.63 16.02
C LEU A 66 4.40 1.64 16.72
N GLY A 67 5.29 1.01 15.95
CA GLY A 67 6.23 0.02 16.47
C GLY A 67 6.89 -0.79 15.36
N TYR A 68 7.71 -1.75 15.78
CA TYR A 68 8.32 -2.72 14.87
C TYR A 68 7.75 -4.11 15.13
N LEU A 69 7.34 -4.78 14.06
CA LEU A 69 6.97 -6.18 14.09
C LEU A 69 8.22 -7.05 14.22
N PRO A 70 8.11 -8.25 14.83
CA PRO A 70 9.21 -9.18 14.95
C PRO A 70 9.76 -9.62 13.58
N VAL A 71 11.07 -9.56 13.43
CA VAL A 71 11.79 -9.98 12.21
C VAL A 71 12.57 -11.27 12.39
N SER A 72 12.56 -11.84 13.60
CA SER A 72 13.23 -13.08 13.92
C SER A 72 12.72 -14.22 13.02
N LYS A 73 13.66 -14.96 12.43
CA LYS A 73 13.31 -16.14 11.65
C LYS A 73 12.82 -17.22 12.60
N VAL A 74 11.65 -17.79 12.31
CA VAL A 74 11.23 -19.03 12.98
C VAL A 74 12.29 -20.09 12.73
N GLY A 75 12.81 -20.71 13.82
CA GLY A 75 13.89 -21.71 13.75
C GLY A 75 13.62 -22.77 12.68
N LYS A 76 14.70 -23.26 12.07
CA LYS A 76 14.58 -24.25 10.98
C LYS A 76 14.44 -25.68 11.51
N GLU A 77 14.76 -25.90 12.78
CA GLU A 77 14.80 -27.22 13.38
C GLU A 77 13.40 -27.76 13.56
N ASP A 78 13.15 -28.95 13.07
CA ASP A 78 11.93 -29.75 13.20
C ASP A 78 10.62 -29.22 12.61
N LEU A 79 10.67 -28.18 11.76
CA LEU A 79 9.47 -27.60 11.14
C LEU A 79 9.48 -27.68 9.62
N THR A 80 8.37 -28.11 9.06
CA THR A 80 8.12 -28.04 7.61
C THR A 80 8.05 -26.59 7.14
N LYS A 81 8.25 -26.38 5.83
CA LYS A 81 8.07 -25.05 5.21
C LYS A 81 6.69 -24.44 5.48
N ARG A 82 5.66 -25.30 5.50
CA ARG A 82 4.27 -24.92 5.76
C ARG A 82 4.10 -24.45 7.20
N GLU A 83 4.55 -25.20 8.19
CA GLU A 83 4.46 -24.83 9.60
C GLU A 83 5.19 -23.53 9.92
N ARG A 84 6.37 -23.33 9.32
CA ARG A 84 7.11 -22.06 9.46
C ARG A 84 6.32 -20.88 8.90
N LYS A 85 5.64 -21.05 7.75
CA LYS A 85 4.78 -20.02 7.17
C LYS A 85 3.60 -19.71 8.09
N ALA A 86 2.94 -20.74 8.62
CA ALA A 86 1.82 -20.59 9.55
C ALA A 86 2.22 -19.90 10.86
N ARG A 87 3.39 -20.24 11.42
CA ARG A 87 3.94 -19.58 12.62
C ARG A 87 4.28 -18.12 12.35
N SER A 88 4.87 -17.81 11.20
CA SER A 88 5.16 -16.44 10.82
C SER A 88 3.89 -15.61 10.64
N GLN A 89 2.85 -16.20 10.05
CA GLN A 89 1.54 -15.55 9.91
C GLN A 89 0.91 -15.29 11.28
N ARG A 90 0.91 -16.28 12.18
CA ARG A 90 0.42 -16.10 13.56
C ARG A 90 1.17 -14.99 14.29
N LEU A 91 2.50 -14.98 14.21
CA LEU A 91 3.31 -13.95 14.85
C LEU A 91 2.97 -12.56 14.34
N PHE A 92 2.78 -12.40 13.03
CA PHE A 92 2.34 -11.15 12.43
C PHE A 92 1.00 -10.69 13.00
N HIS A 93 -0.02 -11.54 12.93
CA HIS A 93 -1.37 -11.18 13.38
C HIS A 93 -1.45 -10.90 14.88
N MET A 94 -0.76 -11.70 15.71
CA MET A 94 -0.69 -11.47 17.16
C MET A 94 0.00 -10.13 17.48
N SER A 95 1.08 -9.81 16.80
CA SER A 95 1.79 -8.54 16.99
C SER A 95 0.95 -7.35 16.56
N MET A 96 0.27 -7.44 15.42
CA MET A 96 -0.66 -6.41 14.95
C MET A 96 -1.86 -6.23 15.90
N GLN A 97 -2.39 -7.33 16.45
CA GLN A 97 -3.47 -7.28 17.44
C GLN A 97 -3.05 -6.52 18.70
N ILE A 98 -1.82 -6.72 19.19
CA ILE A 98 -1.28 -5.99 20.34
C ILE A 98 -1.16 -4.49 20.00
N ILE A 99 -0.58 -4.15 18.85
CA ILE A 99 -0.35 -2.77 18.41
C ILE A 99 -1.68 -2.02 18.22
N LEU A 100 -2.68 -2.66 17.59
CA LEU A 100 -3.94 -2.02 17.22
C LEU A 100 -5.05 -2.19 18.26
N ARG A 101 -4.79 -2.89 19.38
CA ARG A 101 -5.77 -3.09 20.46
C ARG A 101 -6.46 -1.81 20.93
N PRO A 102 -5.78 -0.65 21.07
CA PRO A 102 -6.45 0.59 21.45
C PRO A 102 -7.58 1.00 20.48
N LEU A 103 -7.47 0.70 19.18
CA LEU A 103 -8.48 1.04 18.18
C LEU A 103 -9.80 0.28 18.38
N ILE A 104 -9.80 -0.87 19.05
CA ILE A 104 -11.00 -1.65 19.29
C ILE A 104 -11.95 -0.85 20.19
N ARG A 105 -11.47 -0.43 21.36
CA ARG A 105 -12.27 0.31 22.34
C ARG A 105 -12.62 1.71 21.82
N THR A 106 -11.63 2.45 21.36
CA THR A 106 -11.85 3.83 20.89
C THR A 106 -12.70 3.89 19.61
N GLY A 107 -12.67 2.86 18.78
CA GLY A 107 -13.56 2.76 17.61
C GLY A 107 -15.01 2.46 17.98
N LEU A 108 -15.28 1.73 19.07
CA LEU A 108 -16.64 1.45 19.56
C LEU A 108 -17.22 2.60 20.39
N GLU A 109 -16.46 3.07 21.35
CA GLU A 109 -16.90 4.05 22.35
C GLU A 109 -16.64 5.50 21.92
N GLY A 110 -15.74 5.72 20.97
CA GLY A 110 -15.16 7.03 20.67
C GLY A 110 -14.20 7.51 21.77
N MET A 111 -13.51 8.60 21.50
CA MET A 111 -12.64 9.30 22.46
C MET A 111 -12.81 10.81 22.31
N ASP A 112 -12.74 11.53 23.43
CA ASP A 112 -12.80 12.98 23.41
C ASP A 112 -11.43 13.54 23.05
N VAL A 113 -11.40 14.41 22.04
CA VAL A 113 -10.19 15.06 21.54
C VAL A 113 -10.43 16.56 21.51
N THR A 114 -9.56 17.31 22.18
CA THR A 114 -9.55 18.78 22.08
C THR A 114 -8.83 19.18 20.80
N SER A 115 -9.51 19.91 19.94
CA SER A 115 -8.95 20.45 18.70
C SER A 115 -8.16 21.74 18.97
N GLY A 116 -7.37 22.21 17.98
CA GLY A 116 -6.60 23.44 18.12
C GLY A 116 -7.45 24.72 18.33
N ASP A 117 -8.74 24.66 18.03
CA ASP A 117 -9.73 25.72 18.32
C ASP A 117 -10.34 25.63 19.74
N GLY A 118 -9.81 24.74 20.60
CA GLY A 118 -10.32 24.48 21.95
C GLY A 118 -11.60 23.66 22.03
N THR A 119 -12.22 23.32 20.89
CA THR A 119 -13.46 22.54 20.84
C THR A 119 -13.20 21.07 21.13
N VAL A 120 -13.95 20.47 22.05
CA VAL A 120 -13.90 19.02 22.32
C VAL A 120 -14.83 18.30 21.35
N ARG A 121 -14.28 17.30 20.65
CA ARG A 121 -14.99 16.48 19.67
C ARG A 121 -14.93 15.01 20.06
N ARG A 122 -16.05 14.31 19.93
CA ARG A 122 -16.09 12.85 20.09
C ARG A 122 -15.61 12.20 18.80
N VAL A 123 -14.40 11.63 18.84
CA VAL A 123 -13.69 11.09 17.67
C VAL A 123 -13.72 9.56 17.68
N TYR A 124 -14.06 8.96 16.53
CA TYR A 124 -14.07 7.52 16.33
C TYR A 124 -12.98 7.13 15.33
N PRO A 125 -11.87 6.53 15.77
CA PRO A 125 -10.85 6.00 14.88
C PRO A 125 -11.32 4.68 14.27
N VAL A 126 -11.36 4.61 12.93
CA VAL A 126 -11.78 3.41 12.18
C VAL A 126 -10.69 3.06 11.16
N LEU A 127 -10.30 1.79 11.09
CA LEU A 127 -9.36 1.32 10.07
C LEU A 127 -9.99 1.47 8.68
N ALA A 128 -9.58 2.49 7.97
CA ALA A 128 -10.15 2.84 6.67
C ALA A 128 -9.33 2.31 5.49
N ALA A 129 -8.01 2.25 5.62
CA ALA A 129 -7.13 1.77 4.57
C ALA A 129 -5.91 1.03 5.13
N TYR A 130 -5.52 -0.03 4.43
CA TYR A 130 -4.28 -0.76 4.68
C TYR A 130 -3.42 -0.73 3.41
N VAL A 131 -2.27 -0.08 3.50
CA VAL A 131 -1.38 0.17 2.37
C VAL A 131 -0.21 -0.80 2.43
N ALA A 132 -0.12 -1.70 1.46
CA ALA A 132 0.90 -2.74 1.42
C ALA A 132 1.14 -3.25 0.00
N ASP A 133 2.25 -3.95 -0.24
CA ASP A 133 2.49 -4.68 -1.46
C ASP A 133 1.65 -5.97 -1.54
N TYR A 134 1.59 -6.62 -2.69
CA TYR A 134 0.72 -7.79 -2.90
C TYR A 134 0.99 -8.96 -1.95
N PRO A 135 2.25 -9.40 -1.68
CA PRO A 135 2.52 -10.43 -0.67
C PRO A 135 2.01 -10.08 0.73
N GLU A 136 2.19 -8.83 1.13
CA GLU A 136 1.72 -8.32 2.42
C GLU A 136 0.19 -8.20 2.45
N GLN A 137 -0.46 -7.77 1.36
CA GLN A 137 -1.91 -7.76 1.24
C GLN A 137 -2.51 -9.14 1.48
N CYS A 138 -1.90 -10.19 0.91
CA CYS A 138 -2.33 -11.57 1.16
C CYS A 138 -2.12 -12.01 2.62
N LEU A 139 -1.00 -11.59 3.24
CA LEU A 139 -0.72 -11.87 4.65
C LEU A 139 -1.76 -11.22 5.55
N VAL A 140 -1.99 -9.92 5.36
CA VAL A 140 -2.92 -9.10 6.14
C VAL A 140 -4.34 -9.61 6.06
N SER A 141 -4.82 -9.91 4.86
CA SER A 141 -6.21 -10.34 4.61
C SER A 141 -6.45 -11.83 4.83
N CYS A 142 -5.44 -12.59 5.21
CA CYS A 142 -5.51 -14.06 5.25
C CYS A 142 -5.87 -14.69 3.89
N SER A 143 -5.59 -14.03 2.77
CA SER A 143 -5.81 -14.62 1.44
C SER A 143 -4.65 -15.54 1.06
N LYS A 144 -4.96 -16.61 0.34
CA LYS A 144 -3.95 -17.51 -0.22
C LYS A 144 -3.10 -16.75 -1.25
N TYR A 145 -1.78 -16.86 -1.13
CA TYR A 145 -0.88 -16.27 -2.11
C TYR A 145 -1.13 -16.88 -3.50
N GLY A 146 -1.24 -16.04 -4.50
CA GLY A 146 -1.60 -16.43 -5.87
C GLY A 146 -3.06 -16.17 -6.23
N THR A 147 -3.89 -15.68 -5.29
CA THR A 147 -5.30 -15.30 -5.48
C THR A 147 -5.51 -13.80 -5.31
N CYS A 148 -6.71 -13.32 -5.53
CA CYS A 148 -7.04 -11.91 -5.29
C CYS A 148 -7.38 -11.68 -3.81
N PRO A 149 -6.80 -10.65 -3.13
CA PRO A 149 -7.18 -10.31 -1.76
C PRO A 149 -8.50 -9.53 -1.67
N LYS A 150 -9.07 -9.07 -2.80
CA LYS A 150 -10.29 -8.24 -2.85
C LYS A 150 -11.53 -9.01 -3.29
N CYS A 151 -11.39 -10.01 -4.15
CA CYS A 151 -12.53 -10.78 -4.66
C CYS A 151 -12.26 -12.29 -4.67
N CYS A 152 -13.32 -13.07 -4.82
CA CYS A 152 -13.31 -14.53 -4.82
C CYS A 152 -12.94 -15.16 -6.19
N CYS A 153 -12.30 -14.40 -7.09
CA CYS A 153 -11.89 -14.91 -8.39
C CYS A 153 -10.93 -16.10 -8.23
N PRO A 154 -11.22 -17.28 -8.80
CA PRO A 154 -10.34 -18.43 -8.78
C PRO A 154 -8.98 -18.14 -9.43
N SER A 155 -7.90 -18.73 -8.91
CA SER A 155 -6.53 -18.46 -9.36
C SER A 155 -6.27 -18.81 -10.84
N ASP A 156 -7.02 -19.75 -11.38
CA ASP A 156 -6.98 -20.17 -12.80
C ASP A 156 -7.83 -19.28 -13.73
N LYS A 157 -8.64 -18.35 -13.17
CA LYS A 157 -9.49 -17.41 -13.90
C LYS A 157 -9.10 -15.94 -13.73
N LEU A 158 -7.97 -15.65 -13.12
CA LEU A 158 -7.51 -14.27 -12.87
C LEU A 158 -7.33 -13.43 -14.15
N GLN A 159 -7.21 -14.07 -15.30
CA GLN A 159 -7.16 -13.36 -16.59
C GLN A 159 -8.52 -12.91 -17.11
N ASP A 160 -9.62 -13.41 -16.55
CA ASP A 160 -10.97 -13.09 -17.02
C ASP A 160 -11.38 -11.70 -16.54
N PRO A 161 -12.00 -10.87 -17.41
CA PRO A 161 -12.42 -9.53 -17.04
C PRO A 161 -13.75 -9.51 -16.27
N SER A 162 -14.37 -10.67 -16.04
CA SER A 162 -15.66 -10.77 -15.35
C SER A 162 -15.51 -10.43 -13.87
N ALA A 163 -16.48 -9.66 -13.37
CA ALA A 163 -16.57 -9.39 -11.94
C ALA A 163 -16.80 -10.68 -11.18
N SER A 164 -16.05 -10.85 -10.10
CA SER A 164 -16.26 -11.89 -9.10
C SER A 164 -16.82 -11.27 -7.84
N GLU A 165 -17.48 -12.08 -7.01
CA GLU A 165 -17.99 -11.65 -5.71
C GLU A 165 -16.83 -11.08 -4.85
N ASP A 166 -17.09 -9.97 -4.16
CA ASP A 166 -16.11 -9.37 -3.26
C ASP A 166 -15.87 -10.27 -2.04
N ARG A 167 -14.60 -10.34 -1.62
CA ARG A 167 -14.28 -10.93 -0.31
C ARG A 167 -14.74 -10.01 0.80
N THR A 168 -15.19 -10.62 1.90
CA THR A 168 -15.56 -9.91 3.13
C THR A 168 -14.80 -10.45 4.33
N SER A 169 -14.58 -9.62 5.34
CA SER A 169 -14.00 -10.06 6.61
C SER A 169 -14.83 -11.19 7.24
N SER A 170 -16.14 -11.03 7.27
CA SER A 170 -17.06 -12.04 7.83
C SER A 170 -17.02 -13.37 7.05
N GLY A 171 -16.92 -13.32 5.72
CA GLY A 171 -16.75 -14.51 4.88
C GLY A 171 -15.45 -15.25 5.17
N THR A 172 -14.35 -14.51 5.29
CA THR A 172 -13.03 -15.09 5.62
C THR A 172 -13.00 -15.65 7.04
N GLU A 173 -13.60 -14.96 8.02
CA GLU A 173 -13.73 -15.45 9.41
C GLU A 173 -14.54 -16.73 9.50
N ARG A 174 -15.66 -16.82 8.78
CA ARG A 174 -16.48 -18.04 8.72
C ARG A 174 -15.65 -19.23 8.20
N ILE A 175 -14.93 -19.06 7.08
CA ILE A 175 -14.06 -20.11 6.52
C ILE A 175 -13.01 -20.55 7.55
N ILE A 176 -12.38 -19.61 8.25
CA ILE A 176 -11.39 -19.92 9.29
C ILE A 176 -12.06 -20.65 10.46
N SER A 177 -13.18 -20.16 10.95
CA SER A 177 -13.93 -20.76 12.08
C SER A 177 -14.34 -22.19 11.76
N ASP A 178 -14.97 -22.42 10.61
CA ASP A 178 -15.41 -23.75 10.17
C ASP A 178 -14.24 -24.73 10.00
N ALA A 179 -13.09 -24.23 9.53
CA ALA A 179 -11.88 -25.05 9.38
C ALA A 179 -11.24 -25.41 10.72
N TRP A 180 -11.34 -24.56 11.74
CA TRP A 180 -10.71 -24.74 13.07
C TRP A 180 -11.68 -25.30 14.12
N GLU A 181 -12.63 -26.15 13.75
CA GLU A 181 -13.46 -26.92 14.72
C GLU A 181 -12.60 -27.71 15.71
N GLU A 182 -13.17 -28.02 16.89
CA GLU A 182 -12.42 -28.46 18.09
C GLU A 182 -11.53 -29.69 17.87
N ASP A 183 -11.92 -30.63 17.03
CA ASP A 183 -11.24 -31.92 16.86
C ASP A 183 -10.22 -31.95 15.68
N ARG A 184 -9.98 -30.81 15.00
CA ARG A 184 -9.09 -30.80 13.84
C ARG A 184 -7.65 -30.43 14.18
N THR A 185 -6.73 -31.14 13.55
CA THR A 185 -5.32 -30.79 13.64
C THR A 185 -5.03 -29.47 12.88
N PRO A 186 -4.05 -28.68 13.31
CA PRO A 186 -3.67 -27.45 12.62
C PRO A 186 -3.40 -27.62 11.11
N SER A 187 -2.80 -28.75 10.73
CA SER A 187 -2.52 -29.04 9.32
C SER A 187 -3.80 -29.31 8.50
N ALA A 188 -4.78 -30.01 9.09
CA ALA A 188 -6.07 -30.26 8.44
C ALA A 188 -6.87 -28.95 8.27
N ALA A 189 -6.95 -28.13 9.34
CA ALA A 189 -7.61 -26.83 9.30
C ALA A 189 -7.01 -25.91 8.23
N GLU A 190 -5.67 -25.81 8.17
CA GLU A 190 -5.01 -25.04 7.13
C GLU A 190 -5.30 -25.57 5.71
N SER A 191 -5.43 -26.88 5.51
CA SER A 191 -5.75 -27.46 4.21
C SER A 191 -7.13 -27.05 3.75
N LEU A 192 -8.14 -27.15 4.62
CA LEU A 192 -9.50 -26.72 4.33
C LEU A 192 -9.61 -25.23 4.00
N CYS A 193 -8.90 -24.37 4.76
CA CYS A 193 -8.83 -22.96 4.42
C CYS A 193 -8.22 -22.73 3.02
N MET A 194 -7.12 -23.44 2.71
CA MET A 194 -6.42 -23.31 1.41
C MET A 194 -7.25 -23.76 0.21
N GLU A 195 -8.18 -24.68 0.39
CA GLU A 195 -9.15 -25.10 -0.64
C GLU A 195 -10.13 -23.97 -0.99
N GLN A 196 -10.42 -23.10 -0.02
CA GLN A 196 -11.27 -21.92 -0.19
C GLN A 196 -10.49 -20.62 -0.39
N ASP A 197 -9.23 -20.73 -0.86
CA ASP A 197 -8.33 -19.61 -1.13
C ASP A 197 -8.06 -18.68 0.07
N VAL A 198 -8.17 -19.23 1.29
CA VAL A 198 -7.84 -18.58 2.57
C VAL A 198 -6.57 -19.19 3.16
N SER A 199 -5.71 -18.37 3.72
CA SER A 199 -4.51 -18.81 4.43
C SER A 199 -4.86 -19.06 5.91
N GLY A 200 -5.03 -20.32 6.30
CA GLY A 200 -5.57 -20.75 7.60
C GLY A 200 -4.53 -20.81 8.74
N GLY A 201 -3.39 -20.15 8.63
CA GLY A 201 -2.35 -20.20 9.66
C GLY A 201 -2.70 -19.49 10.97
N VAL A 202 -3.78 -18.76 11.06
CA VAL A 202 -4.26 -18.00 12.23
C VAL A 202 -5.74 -18.28 12.48
N LYS A 203 -6.12 -18.49 13.76
CA LYS A 203 -7.51 -18.70 14.15
C LYS A 203 -8.33 -17.41 14.24
N ARG A 204 -7.69 -16.32 14.69
CA ARG A 204 -8.31 -15.01 14.88
C ARG A 204 -7.38 -13.95 14.31
N PRO A 205 -7.65 -13.47 13.11
CA PRO A 205 -6.89 -12.38 12.50
C PRO A 205 -6.98 -11.10 13.33
N PHE A 206 -5.98 -10.21 13.24
CA PHE A 206 -5.92 -9.00 14.06
C PHE A 206 -7.09 -8.02 13.83
N TRP A 207 -7.70 -8.10 12.67
CA TRP A 207 -8.80 -7.23 12.26
C TRP A 207 -10.18 -7.74 12.66
N SER A 208 -10.30 -8.98 13.19
CA SER A 208 -11.58 -9.58 13.60
C SER A 208 -12.34 -8.75 14.63
N ASP A 209 -11.65 -8.02 15.48
CA ASP A 209 -12.25 -7.20 16.54
C ASP A 209 -12.32 -5.71 16.19
N LEU A 210 -11.79 -5.28 15.05
CA LEU A 210 -11.79 -3.87 14.69
C LEU A 210 -13.20 -3.43 14.25
N PRO A 211 -13.83 -2.47 14.95
CA PRO A 211 -15.19 -2.07 14.67
C PRO A 211 -15.30 -1.35 13.32
N PHE A 212 -16.44 -1.53 12.65
CA PHE A 212 -16.80 -0.85 11.41
C PHE A 212 -15.84 -1.08 10.24
N SER A 213 -14.89 -2.01 10.37
CA SER A 213 -13.86 -2.26 9.38
C SER A 213 -14.08 -3.57 8.64
N ASP A 214 -13.86 -3.57 7.33
CA ASP A 214 -13.68 -4.77 6.53
C ASP A 214 -12.28 -4.73 5.92
N ILE A 215 -11.47 -5.77 6.20
CA ILE A 215 -10.06 -5.78 5.78
C ILE A 215 -9.93 -5.87 4.26
N HIS A 216 -10.77 -6.64 3.57
CA HIS A 216 -10.71 -6.78 2.12
C HIS A 216 -11.08 -5.48 1.41
N LEU A 217 -12.08 -4.76 1.93
CA LEU A 217 -12.41 -3.41 1.47
C LEU A 217 -11.32 -2.39 1.81
N SER A 218 -10.59 -2.58 2.92
CA SER A 218 -9.55 -1.64 3.37
C SER A 218 -8.23 -1.78 2.60
N ILE A 219 -7.97 -2.92 1.94
CA ILE A 219 -6.79 -3.09 1.10
C ILE A 219 -6.85 -2.14 -0.09
N THR A 220 -5.76 -1.37 -0.28
CA THR A 220 -5.64 -0.41 -1.38
C THR A 220 -4.77 -0.96 -2.51
N PRO A 221 -5.02 -0.54 -3.77
CA PRO A 221 -4.08 -0.80 -4.86
C PRO A 221 -2.72 -0.16 -4.60
N ASP A 222 -1.67 -0.73 -5.18
CA ASP A 222 -0.30 -0.25 -5.04
C ASP A 222 0.30 0.13 -6.40
N VAL A 223 0.52 1.43 -6.59
CA VAL A 223 1.07 1.95 -7.85
C VAL A 223 2.49 1.43 -8.08
N LEU A 224 3.34 1.41 -7.04
CA LEU A 224 4.74 1.02 -7.20
C LEU A 224 4.88 -0.48 -7.51
N HIS A 225 4.32 -1.35 -6.67
CA HIS A 225 4.57 -2.80 -6.77
C HIS A 225 3.58 -3.53 -7.66
N GLN A 226 2.35 -3.03 -7.83
CA GLN A 226 1.40 -3.62 -8.77
C GLN A 226 1.60 -3.09 -10.19
N LEU A 227 1.65 -1.77 -10.39
CA LEU A 227 1.77 -1.22 -11.74
C LEU A 227 3.21 -1.29 -12.26
N TYR A 228 4.19 -0.66 -11.59
CA TYR A 228 5.56 -0.57 -12.15
C TYR A 228 6.41 -1.81 -11.92
N GLN A 229 6.47 -2.32 -10.70
CA GLN A 229 7.23 -3.54 -10.38
C GLN A 229 6.44 -4.83 -10.64
N GLY A 230 5.21 -4.71 -11.10
CA GLY A 230 4.33 -5.80 -11.48
C GLY A 230 4.00 -5.77 -12.98
N VAL A 231 2.90 -5.13 -13.34
CA VAL A 231 2.38 -5.10 -14.71
C VAL A 231 3.41 -4.62 -15.71
N PHE A 232 4.06 -3.49 -15.44
CA PHE A 232 5.09 -2.95 -16.34
C PHE A 232 6.34 -3.85 -16.43
N LYS A 233 6.72 -4.51 -15.33
CA LYS A 233 7.81 -5.50 -15.37
C LYS A 233 7.49 -6.64 -16.33
N HIS A 234 6.26 -7.16 -16.29
CA HIS A 234 5.81 -8.19 -17.24
C HIS A 234 5.83 -7.65 -18.68
N LEU A 235 5.34 -6.43 -18.89
CA LEU A 235 5.35 -5.80 -20.22
C LEU A 235 6.76 -5.69 -20.79
N VAL A 236 7.75 -5.27 -20.00
CA VAL A 236 9.16 -5.20 -20.45
C VAL A 236 9.68 -6.60 -20.80
N SER A 237 9.40 -7.63 -19.99
CA SER A 237 9.79 -9.01 -20.28
C SER A 237 9.18 -9.47 -21.61
N TRP A 238 7.89 -9.26 -21.83
CA TRP A 238 7.21 -9.62 -23.07
C TRP A 238 7.78 -8.90 -24.30
N CYS A 239 8.19 -7.64 -24.13
CA CYS A 239 8.89 -6.91 -25.20
C CYS A 239 10.26 -7.53 -25.52
N GLN A 240 10.99 -7.97 -24.48
CA GLN A 240 12.27 -8.66 -24.66
C GLN A 240 12.11 -10.04 -25.33
N ASP A 241 11.05 -10.77 -24.99
CA ASP A 241 10.72 -12.06 -25.59
C ASP A 241 10.35 -11.89 -27.09
N LEU A 242 9.64 -10.81 -27.44
CA LEU A 242 9.21 -10.54 -28.83
C LEU A 242 10.32 -10.02 -29.74
N LEU A 243 11.13 -9.08 -29.24
CA LEU A 243 12.13 -8.40 -30.06
C LEU A 243 13.53 -9.02 -29.90
N GLY A 244 13.76 -9.75 -28.82
CA GLY A 244 15.08 -10.05 -28.31
C GLY A 244 15.69 -8.88 -27.53
N ALA A 245 16.36 -9.18 -26.43
CA ALA A 245 16.93 -8.17 -25.52
C ALA A 245 17.90 -7.22 -26.23
N LYS A 246 18.74 -7.75 -27.15
CA LYS A 246 19.74 -6.96 -27.92
C LYS A 246 19.09 -5.93 -28.84
N GLU A 247 17.99 -6.29 -29.51
CA GLU A 247 17.29 -5.36 -30.42
C GLU A 247 16.58 -4.27 -29.62
N LEU A 248 15.94 -4.62 -28.52
CA LEU A 248 15.31 -3.64 -27.63
C LEU A 248 16.34 -2.65 -27.07
N ASP A 249 17.49 -3.13 -26.60
CA ASP A 249 18.58 -2.29 -26.11
C ASP A 249 19.13 -1.37 -27.20
N LYS A 250 19.30 -1.88 -28.43
CA LYS A 250 19.72 -1.09 -29.59
C LYS A 250 18.76 0.07 -29.83
N ARG A 251 17.44 -0.19 -29.80
CA ARG A 251 16.42 0.83 -30.05
C ARG A 251 16.35 1.87 -28.94
N LEU A 252 16.48 1.46 -27.68
CA LEU A 252 16.55 2.37 -26.53
C LEU A 252 17.78 3.31 -26.62
N ARG A 253 18.92 2.81 -27.09
CA ARG A 253 20.12 3.60 -27.32
C ARG A 253 19.98 4.64 -28.44
N CYS A 254 19.20 4.31 -29.47
CA CYS A 254 18.97 5.18 -30.63
C CYS A 254 17.97 6.32 -30.33
N LEU A 255 17.26 6.29 -29.21
CA LEU A 255 16.36 7.39 -28.85
C LEU A 255 17.17 8.65 -28.56
N PRO A 256 16.74 9.83 -29.05
CA PRO A 256 17.42 11.08 -28.75
C PRO A 256 17.34 11.40 -27.25
N ALA A 257 18.37 12.01 -26.73
CA ALA A 257 18.34 12.56 -25.37
C ALA A 257 17.29 13.68 -25.29
N ALA A 258 16.41 13.60 -24.29
CA ALA A 258 15.39 14.60 -24.04
C ALA A 258 15.46 15.10 -22.60
N PHE A 259 15.15 16.38 -22.40
CA PHE A 259 15.16 16.99 -21.08
C PHE A 259 14.13 16.29 -20.15
N GLY A 260 14.55 15.98 -18.94
CA GLY A 260 13.68 15.33 -17.93
C GLY A 260 13.37 13.85 -18.19
N ILE A 261 13.98 13.22 -19.21
CA ILE A 261 13.84 11.79 -19.52
C ILE A 261 15.20 11.11 -19.45
N ARG A 262 15.27 9.99 -18.73
CA ARG A 262 16.51 9.21 -18.65
C ARG A 262 16.85 8.58 -20.00
N HIS A 263 18.05 8.85 -20.52
CA HIS A 263 18.59 8.17 -21.69
C HIS A 263 19.28 6.86 -21.31
N PHE A 264 18.78 5.74 -21.82
CA PHE A 264 19.33 4.40 -21.56
C PHE A 264 20.47 4.06 -22.53
N LYS A 265 21.61 4.72 -22.38
CA LYS A 265 22.80 4.62 -23.26
C LYS A 265 23.34 3.19 -23.44
N HIS A 266 23.06 2.29 -22.50
CA HIS A 266 23.51 0.90 -22.54
C HIS A 266 22.34 -0.10 -22.70
N GLY A 267 21.13 0.41 -22.94
CA GLY A 267 19.92 -0.41 -22.91
C GLY A 267 19.44 -0.70 -21.48
N ILE A 268 18.60 -1.69 -21.31
CA ILE A 268 17.99 -2.08 -20.03
C ILE A 268 18.24 -3.54 -19.64
N SER A 269 18.68 -4.39 -20.58
CA SER A 269 18.80 -5.84 -20.34
C SER A 269 19.92 -6.20 -19.36
N SER A 270 20.95 -5.37 -19.24
CA SER A 270 22.07 -5.54 -18.31
C SER A 270 21.80 -5.05 -16.88
N LEU A 271 20.63 -4.44 -16.62
CA LEU A 271 20.30 -3.91 -15.32
C LEU A 271 19.86 -5.05 -14.38
N ALA A 272 20.71 -5.39 -13.42
CA ALA A 272 20.44 -6.47 -12.47
C ALA A 272 19.35 -6.12 -11.46
N GLN A 273 19.33 -4.86 -11.00
CA GLN A 273 18.31 -4.32 -10.11
C GLN A 273 17.74 -3.04 -10.72
N VAL A 274 16.42 -2.98 -10.84
CA VAL A 274 15.71 -1.85 -11.43
C VAL A 274 14.78 -1.24 -10.38
N SER A 275 15.08 0.00 -10.01
CA SER A 275 14.27 0.76 -9.06
C SER A 275 12.92 1.16 -9.66
N GLY A 276 11.95 1.52 -8.79
CA GLY A 276 10.65 2.05 -9.23
C GLY A 276 10.81 3.29 -10.11
N LYS A 277 11.73 4.20 -9.78
CA LYS A 277 12.04 5.38 -10.59
C LYS A 277 12.53 5.01 -11.99
N GLU A 278 13.44 4.05 -12.09
CA GLU A 278 13.94 3.59 -13.40
C GLU A 278 12.84 2.96 -14.24
N ARG A 279 11.91 2.20 -13.63
CA ARG A 279 10.75 1.66 -14.35
C ARG A 279 9.83 2.75 -14.86
N LYS A 280 9.59 3.80 -14.08
CA LYS A 280 8.83 4.99 -14.53
C LYS A 280 9.48 5.63 -15.75
N GLU A 281 10.80 5.78 -15.76
CA GLU A 281 11.54 6.32 -16.91
C GLU A 281 11.50 5.38 -18.14
N MET A 282 11.62 4.06 -17.94
CA MET A 282 11.46 3.08 -19.02
C MET A 282 10.06 3.14 -19.65
N ALA A 283 9.02 3.30 -18.84
CA ALA A 283 7.64 3.36 -19.32
C ALA A 283 7.43 4.49 -20.33
N ARG A 284 8.09 5.63 -20.13
CA ARG A 284 7.99 6.81 -21.02
C ARG A 284 8.50 6.57 -22.43
N VAL A 285 9.43 5.64 -22.62
CA VAL A 285 10.13 5.44 -23.89
C VAL A 285 9.84 4.09 -24.55
N LEU A 286 9.28 3.14 -23.81
CA LEU A 286 9.13 1.76 -24.26
C LEU A 286 8.35 1.62 -25.58
N LEU A 287 7.18 2.27 -25.70
CA LEU A 287 6.34 2.12 -26.90
C LEU A 287 7.03 2.59 -28.18
N ALA A 288 7.82 3.66 -28.11
CA ALA A 288 8.57 4.14 -29.26
C ALA A 288 9.53 3.08 -29.82
N CYS A 289 10.09 2.25 -28.92
CA CYS A 289 10.99 1.17 -29.31
C CYS A 289 10.29 -0.02 -29.98
N LEU A 290 8.96 -0.12 -29.90
CA LEU A 290 8.19 -1.24 -30.43
C LEU A 290 7.64 -0.97 -31.83
N ILE A 291 7.62 0.28 -32.28
CA ILE A 291 7.02 0.69 -33.55
C ILE A 291 7.67 -0.08 -34.72
N GLY A 292 6.79 -0.69 -35.55
CA GLY A 292 7.18 -1.45 -36.75
C GLY A 292 7.82 -2.81 -36.47
N LYS A 293 7.85 -3.30 -35.22
CA LYS A 293 8.48 -4.57 -34.82
C LYS A 293 7.54 -5.60 -34.24
N ILE A 294 6.40 -5.18 -33.74
CA ILE A 294 5.40 -6.07 -33.16
C ILE A 294 4.06 -5.96 -33.91
N PRO A 295 3.23 -7.01 -33.89
CA PRO A 295 1.92 -6.98 -34.54
C PRO A 295 1.02 -5.89 -33.93
N LYS A 296 0.14 -5.29 -34.72
CA LYS A 296 -0.79 -4.25 -34.30
C LYS A 296 -1.62 -4.63 -33.06
N PRO A 297 -2.17 -5.86 -32.91
CA PRO A 297 -2.87 -6.25 -31.69
C PRO A 297 -1.98 -6.23 -30.42
N ALA A 298 -0.71 -6.63 -30.54
CA ALA A 298 0.24 -6.57 -29.43
C ALA A 298 0.55 -5.12 -29.07
N MET A 299 0.72 -4.23 -30.05
CA MET A 299 0.91 -2.81 -29.82
C MET A 299 -0.29 -2.19 -29.09
N LEU A 300 -1.52 -2.56 -29.47
CA LEU A 300 -2.74 -2.08 -28.82
C LEU A 300 -2.84 -2.58 -27.37
N ALA A 301 -2.55 -3.86 -27.11
CA ALA A 301 -2.53 -4.41 -25.77
C ALA A 301 -1.48 -3.73 -24.87
N PHE A 302 -0.27 -3.51 -25.37
CA PHE A 302 0.82 -2.92 -24.61
C PHE A 302 0.59 -1.42 -24.34
N ARG A 303 0.09 -0.70 -25.36
CA ARG A 303 -0.29 0.70 -25.21
C ARG A 303 -1.38 0.86 -24.17
N SER A 304 -2.45 0.05 -24.23
CA SER A 304 -3.57 0.19 -23.28
C SER A 304 -3.17 -0.09 -21.82
N LEU A 305 -2.21 -1.00 -21.57
CA LEU A 305 -1.63 -1.17 -20.23
C LEU A 305 -0.86 0.07 -19.76
N LEU A 306 -0.10 0.72 -20.64
CA LEU A 306 0.61 1.96 -20.29
C LEU A 306 -0.35 3.13 -20.10
N ASP A 307 -1.36 3.25 -20.95
CA ASP A 307 -2.43 4.24 -20.80
C ASP A 307 -3.12 4.07 -19.43
N PHE A 308 -3.45 2.83 -19.04
CA PHE A 308 -3.99 2.53 -17.71
C PHE A 308 -3.04 2.97 -16.59
N ILE A 309 -1.74 2.63 -16.68
CA ILE A 309 -0.72 2.98 -15.67
C ILE A 309 -0.63 4.50 -15.49
N TYR A 310 -0.68 5.27 -16.59
CA TYR A 310 -0.63 6.73 -16.51
C TYR A 310 -1.92 7.33 -15.98
N LEU A 311 -3.07 6.90 -16.47
CA LEU A 311 -4.38 7.35 -16.02
C LEU A 311 -4.59 7.09 -14.52
N ALA A 312 -4.20 5.91 -14.03
CA ALA A 312 -4.32 5.54 -12.61
C ALA A 312 -3.57 6.49 -11.66
N GLN A 313 -2.62 7.27 -12.17
CA GLN A 313 -1.79 8.20 -11.38
C GLN A 313 -2.22 9.67 -11.52
N TYR A 314 -3.35 9.93 -12.15
CA TYR A 314 -3.86 11.29 -12.22
C TYR A 314 -4.08 11.86 -10.80
N PRO A 315 -3.73 13.12 -10.56
CA PRO A 315 -3.85 13.75 -9.26
C PRO A 315 -5.30 13.97 -8.83
N THR A 316 -6.20 13.98 -9.81
CA THR A 316 -7.65 14.09 -9.63
C THR A 316 -8.36 13.21 -10.65
N HIS A 317 -9.54 12.70 -10.27
CA HIS A 317 -10.39 11.93 -11.15
C HIS A 317 -11.81 12.48 -11.14
N ASP A 318 -12.42 12.48 -12.31
CA ASP A 318 -13.83 12.63 -12.55
C ASP A 318 -14.39 11.36 -13.24
N ASP A 319 -15.67 11.31 -13.50
CA ASP A 319 -16.28 10.13 -14.15
C ASP A 319 -15.72 9.88 -15.55
N ALA A 320 -15.31 10.92 -16.29
CA ALA A 320 -14.71 10.76 -17.61
C ALA A 320 -13.32 10.10 -17.53
N THR A 321 -12.47 10.52 -16.61
CA THR A 321 -11.15 9.94 -16.41
C THR A 321 -11.22 8.52 -15.86
N LEU A 322 -12.21 8.20 -15.02
CA LEU A 322 -12.49 6.83 -14.58
C LEU A 322 -12.99 5.95 -15.74
N GLN A 323 -13.79 6.53 -16.66
CA GLN A 323 -14.18 5.81 -17.86
C GLN A 323 -12.99 5.52 -18.77
N TYR A 324 -12.03 6.45 -18.93
CA TYR A 324 -10.80 6.19 -19.69
C TYR A 324 -9.97 5.05 -19.10
N LEU A 325 -9.90 4.92 -17.76
CA LEU A 325 -9.28 3.77 -17.11
C LEU A 325 -9.97 2.45 -17.50
N THR A 326 -11.30 2.45 -17.44
CA THR A 326 -12.12 1.29 -17.83
C THR A 326 -11.91 0.93 -19.30
N ASP A 327 -11.90 1.92 -20.19
CA ASP A 327 -11.72 1.72 -21.63
C ASP A 327 -10.32 1.21 -21.98
N ALA A 328 -9.29 1.71 -21.30
CA ALA A 328 -7.92 1.22 -21.43
C ALA A 328 -7.83 -0.26 -21.02
N LEU A 329 -8.44 -0.63 -19.89
CA LEU A 329 -8.45 -2.01 -19.43
C LEU A 329 -9.25 -2.94 -20.35
N ASN A 330 -10.42 -2.50 -20.83
CA ASN A 330 -11.22 -3.24 -21.81
C ASN A 330 -10.46 -3.43 -23.12
N THR A 331 -9.72 -2.43 -23.58
CA THR A 331 -8.87 -2.52 -24.79
C THR A 331 -7.77 -3.56 -24.58
N PHE A 332 -7.14 -3.60 -23.41
CA PHE A 332 -6.19 -4.65 -23.06
C PHE A 332 -6.84 -6.03 -23.14
N HIS A 333 -7.98 -6.22 -22.46
CA HIS A 333 -8.68 -7.50 -22.45
C HIS A 333 -9.10 -7.97 -23.84
N LYS A 334 -9.50 -7.06 -24.72
CA LYS A 334 -9.84 -7.36 -26.14
C LYS A 334 -8.64 -7.87 -26.93
N HIS A 335 -7.43 -7.43 -26.63
CA HIS A 335 -6.24 -7.72 -27.42
C HIS A 335 -5.21 -8.64 -26.73
N LYS A 336 -5.36 -8.94 -25.43
CA LYS A 336 -4.38 -9.68 -24.62
C LYS A 336 -4.04 -11.07 -25.13
N ASP A 337 -4.98 -11.76 -25.82
CA ASP A 337 -4.78 -13.12 -26.33
C ASP A 337 -3.67 -13.21 -27.38
N VAL A 338 -3.26 -12.08 -27.95
CA VAL A 338 -2.09 -12.02 -28.82
C VAL A 338 -0.82 -12.46 -28.10
N ILE A 339 -0.70 -12.22 -26.80
CA ILE A 339 0.46 -12.60 -25.98
C ILE A 339 0.57 -14.13 -25.92
N ILE A 340 -0.56 -14.81 -25.77
CA ILE A 340 -0.63 -16.28 -25.77
C ILE A 340 -0.35 -16.82 -27.19
N ARG A 341 -1.00 -16.25 -28.21
CA ARG A 341 -0.82 -16.67 -29.62
C ARG A 341 0.61 -16.50 -30.14
N LEU A 342 1.36 -15.55 -29.60
CA LEU A 342 2.78 -15.34 -29.91
C LEU A 342 3.72 -16.23 -29.10
N GLY A 343 3.19 -17.11 -28.24
CA GLY A 343 3.99 -18.03 -27.42
C GLY A 343 4.77 -17.38 -26.30
N ILE A 344 4.44 -16.13 -25.92
CA ILE A 344 5.12 -15.41 -24.84
C ILE A 344 4.70 -15.98 -23.48
N ARG A 345 3.44 -16.38 -23.35
CA ARG A 345 2.86 -16.95 -22.14
C ARG A 345 1.84 -18.04 -22.51
N ASP A 346 1.71 -19.04 -21.63
CA ASP A 346 0.65 -20.05 -21.74
C ASP A 346 -0.70 -19.52 -21.26
N HIS A 347 -0.68 -18.60 -20.28
CA HIS A 347 -1.86 -17.94 -19.71
C HIS A 347 -1.48 -16.60 -19.08
N LEU A 348 -2.51 -15.75 -18.81
CA LEU A 348 -2.37 -14.44 -18.16
C LEU A 348 -2.99 -14.41 -16.75
N ASN A 349 -3.09 -15.56 -16.07
CA ASN A 349 -3.54 -15.66 -14.68
C ASN A 349 -2.49 -15.07 -13.73
N ILE A 350 -2.36 -13.75 -13.74
CA ILE A 350 -1.39 -12.98 -12.96
C ILE A 350 -2.15 -12.09 -11.99
N PRO A 351 -2.00 -12.29 -10.65
CA PRO A 351 -2.73 -11.51 -9.66
C PRO A 351 -2.59 -9.99 -9.83
N LYS A 352 -1.41 -9.52 -10.24
CA LYS A 352 -1.17 -8.09 -10.48
C LYS A 352 -1.88 -7.53 -11.72
N LEU A 353 -2.15 -8.35 -12.73
CA LEU A 353 -3.00 -7.98 -13.88
C LEU A 353 -4.47 -7.97 -13.47
N HIS A 354 -4.90 -8.99 -12.73
CA HIS A 354 -6.26 -9.05 -12.20
C HIS A 354 -6.59 -7.85 -11.30
N SER A 355 -5.63 -7.41 -10.47
CA SER A 355 -5.84 -6.27 -9.56
C SER A 355 -6.22 -4.97 -10.26
N LEU A 356 -5.95 -4.83 -11.58
CA LEU A 356 -6.36 -3.65 -12.36
C LEU A 356 -7.88 -3.46 -12.39
N LEU A 357 -8.65 -4.53 -12.28
CA LEU A 357 -10.12 -4.49 -12.20
C LEU A 357 -10.64 -3.71 -10.98
N HIS A 358 -9.86 -3.64 -9.91
CA HIS A 358 -10.27 -3.01 -8.65
C HIS A 358 -9.85 -1.53 -8.52
N TYR A 359 -9.16 -0.94 -9.52
CA TYR A 359 -8.63 0.42 -9.41
C TYR A 359 -9.73 1.48 -9.42
N VAL A 360 -10.71 1.37 -10.32
CA VAL A 360 -11.81 2.36 -10.44
C VAL A 360 -12.59 2.46 -9.13
N ASP A 361 -13.01 1.32 -8.58
CA ASP A 361 -13.75 1.29 -7.31
C ASP A 361 -12.91 1.78 -6.14
N SER A 362 -11.62 1.41 -6.12
CA SER A 362 -10.70 1.90 -5.09
C SER A 362 -10.49 3.42 -5.19
N ILE A 363 -10.40 3.99 -6.38
CA ILE A 363 -10.29 5.44 -6.57
C ILE A 363 -11.58 6.13 -6.10
N ARG A 364 -12.75 5.58 -6.38
CA ARG A 364 -14.04 6.11 -5.88
C ARG A 364 -14.11 6.07 -4.34
N GLN A 365 -13.57 5.01 -3.73
CA GLN A 365 -13.60 4.83 -2.27
C GLN A 365 -12.53 5.65 -1.54
N PHE A 366 -11.30 5.70 -2.05
CA PHE A 366 -10.15 6.27 -1.35
C PHE A 366 -9.65 7.59 -1.97
N GLY A 367 -10.18 7.99 -3.13
CA GLY A 367 -9.67 9.10 -3.93
C GLY A 367 -8.48 8.70 -4.80
N ALA A 368 -7.77 9.67 -5.37
CA ALA A 368 -6.63 9.43 -6.25
C ALA A 368 -5.57 8.53 -5.56
N THR A 369 -4.89 7.71 -6.36
CA THR A 369 -3.91 6.70 -5.89
C THR A 369 -2.78 7.28 -5.04
N ASP A 370 -2.47 8.54 -5.21
CA ASP A 370 -1.52 9.29 -4.37
C ASP A 370 -1.93 9.36 -2.87
N ASN A 371 -3.20 9.12 -2.53
CA ASN A 371 -3.67 9.13 -1.14
C ASN A 371 -3.17 7.93 -0.33
N TYR A 372 -2.81 6.84 -1.01
CA TYR A 372 -2.44 5.55 -0.42
C TYR A 372 -1.25 4.90 -1.14
N ASN A 373 -0.34 5.70 -1.72
CA ASN A 373 0.84 5.19 -2.41
C ASN A 373 1.87 4.65 -1.41
N THR A 374 2.36 3.42 -1.62
CA THR A 374 3.42 2.80 -0.82
C THR A 374 4.74 3.59 -0.86
N GLU A 375 5.04 4.32 -1.93
CA GLU A 375 6.25 5.15 -2.05
C GLU A 375 6.41 6.15 -0.90
N MET A 376 5.29 6.68 -0.37
CA MET A 376 5.30 7.57 0.79
C MET A 376 5.85 6.84 2.03
N PHE A 377 5.35 5.63 2.28
CA PHE A 377 5.75 4.85 3.45
C PHE A 377 7.16 4.27 3.30
N GLU A 378 7.57 3.87 2.08
CA GLU A 378 8.95 3.45 1.81
C GLU A 378 9.96 4.59 2.08
N ARG A 379 9.59 5.84 1.79
CA ARG A 379 10.42 7.00 2.12
C ARG A 379 10.65 7.12 3.63
N LEU A 380 9.63 6.82 4.45
CA LEU A 380 9.73 6.86 5.92
C LEU A 380 10.68 5.79 6.49
N HIS A 381 11.01 4.74 5.74
CA HIS A 381 12.04 3.79 6.15
C HIS A 381 13.40 4.45 6.35
N ILE A 382 13.69 5.58 5.70
CA ILE A 382 14.93 6.31 5.90
C ILE A 382 14.95 6.85 7.33
N ASP A 383 13.91 7.59 7.70
CA ASP A 383 13.86 8.31 8.97
C ASP A 383 13.63 7.37 10.17
N PHE A 384 12.69 6.43 10.03
CA PHE A 384 12.26 5.57 11.13
C PHE A 384 12.97 4.22 11.23
N ALA A 385 13.68 3.76 10.19
CA ALA A 385 14.39 2.50 10.23
C ALA A 385 15.90 2.66 10.03
N LYS A 386 16.33 3.25 8.92
CA LYS A 386 17.75 3.30 8.56
C LYS A 386 18.55 4.28 9.41
N GLU A 387 18.02 5.47 9.70
CA GLU A 387 18.68 6.42 10.60
C GLU A 387 18.65 5.95 12.05
N ALA A 388 17.53 5.40 12.51
CA ALA A 388 17.44 4.81 13.83
C ALA A 388 18.44 3.66 14.03
N TRP A 389 18.63 2.82 13.01
CA TRP A 389 19.66 1.77 12.99
C TRP A 389 21.06 2.37 13.09
N ARG A 390 21.38 3.40 12.31
CA ARG A 390 22.69 4.08 12.36
C ARG A 390 22.97 4.72 13.72
N ALA A 391 21.93 5.15 14.43
CA ALA A 391 22.03 5.74 15.76
C ALA A 391 22.18 4.68 16.89
N SER A 392 22.09 3.39 16.57
CA SER A 392 22.27 2.28 17.52
C SER A 392 23.71 1.75 17.49
N ASN A 393 24.08 0.96 18.49
CA ASN A 393 25.36 0.23 18.52
C ASN A 393 25.29 -1.13 17.80
N HIS A 394 24.20 -1.41 17.11
CA HIS A 394 23.91 -2.65 16.36
C HIS A 394 23.85 -3.94 17.22
N ARG A 395 23.79 -3.80 18.54
CA ARG A 395 23.59 -4.91 19.49
C ARG A 395 22.28 -4.67 20.22
N ASP A 396 21.35 -5.63 20.14
CA ASP A 396 19.99 -5.42 20.64
C ASP A 396 19.42 -4.06 20.19
N GLU A 397 19.40 -3.90 18.89
CA GLU A 397 19.18 -2.62 18.21
C GLU A 397 17.78 -2.00 18.43
N PHE A 398 16.71 -2.81 18.48
CA PHE A 398 15.34 -2.31 18.51
C PHE A 398 15.02 -1.42 19.73
N PRO A 399 15.37 -1.76 20.97
CA PRO A 399 15.15 -0.85 22.10
C PRO A 399 15.90 0.49 21.96
N GLN A 400 17.07 0.48 21.30
CA GLN A 400 17.84 1.71 21.07
C GLN A 400 17.19 2.56 19.96
N MET A 401 16.74 1.92 18.87
CA MET A 401 16.01 2.57 17.78
C MET A 401 14.73 3.23 18.30
N VAL A 402 13.93 2.53 19.09
CA VAL A 402 12.71 3.07 19.70
C VAL A 402 13.02 4.27 20.58
N ARG A 403 14.02 4.18 21.47
CA ARG A 403 14.43 5.32 22.32
C ARG A 403 14.89 6.53 21.51
N TRP A 404 15.64 6.30 20.44
CA TRP A 404 16.11 7.38 19.57
C TRP A 404 14.95 8.07 18.86
N ILE A 405 13.98 7.32 18.31
CA ILE A 405 12.79 7.86 17.66
C ILE A 405 11.93 8.63 18.68
N SER A 406 11.66 8.05 19.84
CA SER A 406 10.85 8.73 20.89
C SER A 406 11.48 10.06 21.36
N ARG A 407 12.82 10.16 21.35
CA ARG A 407 13.50 11.44 21.62
C ARG A 407 13.26 12.46 20.51
N ARG A 408 13.36 12.04 19.24
CA ARG A 408 13.10 12.92 18.09
C ARG A 408 11.66 13.41 18.07
N GLU A 409 10.71 12.53 18.33
CA GLU A 409 9.29 12.90 18.44
C GLU A 409 9.04 13.92 19.54
N LYS A 410 9.65 13.73 20.72
CA LYS A 410 9.53 14.69 21.83
C LYS A 410 10.14 16.05 21.48
N ILE A 411 11.27 16.09 20.78
CA ILE A 411 11.88 17.34 20.33
C ILE A 411 10.93 18.04 19.34
N ALA A 412 10.45 17.32 18.31
CA ALA A 412 9.53 17.89 17.33
C ALA A 412 8.23 18.44 17.98
N LEU A 413 7.67 17.70 18.93
CA LEU A 413 6.49 18.17 19.69
C LEU A 413 6.80 19.42 20.52
N TYR A 414 7.99 19.49 21.13
CA TYR A 414 8.41 20.67 21.88
C TYR A 414 8.59 21.88 20.96
N ASP A 415 9.22 21.71 19.82
CA ASP A 415 9.39 22.78 18.83
C ASP A 415 8.02 23.30 18.33
N MET A 416 7.10 22.39 17.99
CA MET A 416 5.72 22.77 17.63
C MET A 416 5.01 23.55 18.74
N PHE A 417 5.17 23.14 19.99
CA PHE A 417 4.58 23.84 21.14
C PHE A 417 5.18 25.25 21.31
N GLN A 418 6.48 25.43 21.13
CA GLN A 418 7.14 26.74 21.18
C GLN A 418 6.65 27.65 20.05
N ASP A 419 6.55 27.13 18.82
CA ASP A 419 6.06 27.89 17.67
C ASP A 419 4.62 28.36 17.87
N GLN A 420 3.76 27.51 18.44
CA GLN A 420 2.39 27.88 18.78
C GLN A 420 2.35 28.99 19.83
N ARG A 421 3.11 28.85 20.91
CA ARG A 421 3.22 29.88 21.95
C ARG A 421 3.66 31.24 21.43
N HIS A 422 4.72 31.29 20.61
CA HIS A 422 5.19 32.52 20.00
C HIS A 422 4.16 33.12 19.02
N SER A 423 3.34 32.28 18.38
CA SER A 423 2.27 32.75 17.50
C SER A 423 1.13 33.38 18.28
N GLU A 424 0.78 32.82 19.44
CA GLU A 424 -0.25 33.35 20.36
C GLU A 424 0.21 34.66 21.01
N GLU A 425 1.48 34.74 21.42
CA GLU A 425 2.09 35.98 22.00
C GLU A 425 2.04 37.13 20.94
N ARG A 426 2.42 36.88 19.69
CA ARG A 426 2.35 37.90 18.62
C ARG A 426 0.91 38.33 18.30
N GLN A 427 -0.06 37.42 18.32
CA GLN A 427 -1.47 37.78 18.12
C GLN A 427 -2.01 38.61 19.30
N GLY A 428 -1.60 38.32 20.53
CA GLY A 428 -1.93 39.13 21.69
C GLY A 428 -1.34 40.53 21.66
N GLU A 429 -0.12 40.68 21.15
CA GLU A 429 0.50 42.00 20.96
C GLU A 429 -0.22 42.84 19.92
N VAL A 430 -0.57 42.25 18.77
CA VAL A 430 -1.29 42.95 17.68
C VAL A 430 -2.69 43.40 18.14
N THR A 431 -3.41 42.57 18.92
CA THR A 431 -4.75 42.96 19.44
C THR A 431 -4.65 44.04 20.48
N SER A 432 -3.59 44.10 21.30
CA SER A 432 -3.38 45.16 22.28
C SER A 432 -2.98 46.50 21.63
N GLU A 433 -2.20 46.48 20.57
CA GLU A 433 -1.86 47.68 19.78
C GLU A 433 -3.08 48.24 19.02
N GLU A 434 -3.95 47.42 18.46
CA GLU A 434 -5.19 47.81 17.80
C GLU A 434 -6.23 48.39 18.80
N GLU A 435 -6.26 47.88 20.04
CA GLU A 435 -7.11 48.42 21.12
C GLU A 435 -6.58 49.75 21.68
N GLU A 436 -5.26 49.98 21.76
CA GLU A 436 -4.67 51.24 22.14
C GLU A 436 -4.85 52.34 21.08
N GLU A 437 -4.68 52.03 19.78
CA GLU A 437 -4.93 52.97 18.68
C GLU A 437 -6.42 53.35 18.54
N SER A 438 -7.35 52.49 18.99
CA SER A 438 -8.79 52.81 18.95
C SER A 438 -9.30 53.67 20.12
N GLN A 439 -8.45 53.96 21.11
CA GLN A 439 -8.81 54.75 22.32
C GLN A 439 -8.22 56.18 22.32
N ASP A 440 -7.50 56.58 21.27
CA ASP A 440 -7.06 57.97 21.12
C ASP A 440 -8.17 58.85 20.52
N PRO A 441 -8.63 59.92 21.18
CA PRO A 441 -9.81 60.68 20.81
C PRO A 441 -9.62 61.65 19.63
#